data_fe0529d68f4e39b1e0b85cbed0f876ac
#
_entry.id   fe0529d68f4e39b1e0b85cbed0f876ac
#
_cell.length_a   1.000
_cell.length_b   1.000
_cell.length_c   1.000
_cell.angle_alpha   90.00
_cell.angle_beta   90.00
_cell.angle_gamma   90.00
#
_symmetry.space_group_name_H-M   'P 1'
#
loop_
_entity.id
_entity.type
_entity.pdbx_description
1 polymer ?
#
loop_
_entity_poly.entity_id
_entity_poly.type
_entity_poly.pdbx_seq_one_letter_code
_entity_poly.pdbx_strand_id
1 'polypeptide(L)'
;MAAALDSLNNAERGFDAKAFIEGAKLAYESIVLGFAAGDRQMLKSLLSRDVFESFVSAIAEREKKGETVETTFVSLDNATIQDVHLKGKIANISVEFVSKLITATKDKDGAVIEGSREKVADVTDIWTFSREVGSKDPSWRLVATEAAD
;
A
#
# COMPACT_ATOMS: atom_id res chain seq x y z
N MET A 1 8.79 11.63 -16.61
CA MET A 1 7.76 10.57 -16.44
C MET A 1 7.54 9.76 -17.71
N ALA A 2 7.21 10.39 -18.83
CA ALA A 2 6.96 9.67 -20.08
C ALA A 2 8.14 8.81 -20.55
N ALA A 3 9.37 9.34 -20.47
CA ALA A 3 10.56 8.61 -20.86
C ALA A 3 10.80 7.37 -20.01
N ALA A 4 10.53 7.45 -18.70
CA ALA A 4 10.67 6.32 -17.77
C ALA A 4 9.60 5.26 -18.05
N LEU A 5 8.36 5.65 -18.35
CA LEU A 5 7.30 4.73 -18.74
C LEU A 5 7.62 4.04 -20.07
N ASP A 6 8.17 4.78 -21.03
CA ASP A 6 8.59 4.22 -22.31
C ASP A 6 9.71 3.19 -22.11
N SER A 7 10.69 3.49 -21.26
CA SER A 7 11.77 2.56 -20.93
C SER A 7 11.24 1.28 -20.32
N LEU A 8 10.27 1.39 -19.40
CA LEU A 8 9.65 0.24 -18.77
C LEU A 8 8.85 -0.57 -19.79
N ASN A 9 8.11 0.09 -20.65
CA ASN A 9 7.33 -0.57 -21.70
C ASN A 9 8.24 -1.32 -22.69
N ASN A 10 9.40 -0.75 -23.00
CA ASN A 10 10.39 -1.41 -23.85
C ASN A 10 11.05 -2.62 -23.17
N ALA A 11 11.31 -2.51 -21.88
CA ALA A 11 11.94 -3.58 -21.09
C ALA A 11 10.98 -4.73 -20.82
N GLU A 12 9.69 -4.43 -20.70
CA GLU A 12 8.64 -5.41 -20.42
C GLU A 12 7.50 -5.23 -21.42
N ARG A 13 7.44 -6.14 -22.38
CA ARG A 13 6.40 -6.12 -23.41
C ARG A 13 5.03 -6.32 -22.75
N GLY A 14 4.08 -5.50 -23.18
CA GLY A 14 2.72 -5.58 -22.69
C GLY A 14 2.50 -4.87 -21.36
N PHE A 15 3.49 -4.12 -20.86
CA PHE A 15 3.26 -3.29 -19.68
C PHE A 15 2.18 -2.27 -20.00
N ASP A 16 1.14 -2.24 -19.18
CA ASP A 16 -0.01 -1.35 -19.32
C ASP A 16 -0.15 -0.54 -18.04
N ALA A 17 0.12 0.76 -18.13
CA ALA A 17 0.05 1.66 -16.98
C ALA A 17 -1.36 1.70 -16.37
N LYS A 18 -2.40 1.62 -17.20
CA LYS A 18 -3.79 1.60 -16.71
C LYS A 18 -4.08 0.35 -15.92
N ALA A 19 -3.66 -0.82 -16.42
CA ALA A 19 -3.82 -2.08 -15.72
C ALA A 19 -3.01 -2.11 -14.42
N PHE A 20 -1.80 -1.53 -14.45
CA PHE A 20 -0.98 -1.39 -13.25
C PHE A 20 -1.71 -0.58 -12.18
N ILE A 21 -2.28 0.57 -12.53
CA ILE A 21 -3.01 1.43 -11.58
C ILE A 21 -4.22 0.71 -11.01
N GLU A 22 -4.96 -0.04 -11.81
CA GLU A 22 -6.11 -0.81 -11.31
C GLU A 22 -5.66 -1.86 -10.28
N GLY A 23 -4.54 -2.54 -10.54
CA GLY A 23 -3.95 -3.49 -9.60
C GLY A 23 -3.43 -2.80 -8.34
N ALA A 24 -2.82 -1.63 -8.48
CA ALA A 24 -2.29 -0.84 -7.36
C ALA A 24 -3.42 -0.37 -6.44
N LYS A 25 -4.56 0.03 -6.99
CA LYS A 25 -5.75 0.41 -6.21
C LYS A 25 -6.25 -0.75 -5.35
N LEU A 26 -6.35 -1.94 -5.94
CA LEU A 26 -6.77 -3.13 -5.21
C LEU A 26 -5.77 -3.49 -4.11
N ALA A 27 -4.48 -3.40 -4.40
CA ALA A 27 -3.42 -3.66 -3.43
C ALA A 27 -3.48 -2.66 -2.27
N TYR A 28 -3.68 -1.38 -2.57
CA TYR A 28 -3.77 -0.33 -1.55
C TYR A 28 -4.89 -0.62 -0.57
N GLU A 29 -6.10 -0.86 -1.06
CA GLU A 29 -7.25 -1.18 -0.22
C GLU A 29 -6.99 -2.44 0.61
N SER A 30 -6.51 -3.50 -0.03
CA SER A 30 -6.22 -4.77 0.65
C SER A 30 -5.18 -4.61 1.75
N ILE A 31 -4.11 -3.85 1.49
CA ILE A 31 -3.04 -3.63 2.45
C ILE A 31 -3.53 -2.79 3.63
N VAL A 32 -4.27 -1.71 3.37
CA VAL A 32 -4.82 -0.86 4.43
C VAL A 32 -5.73 -1.68 5.35
N LEU A 33 -6.66 -2.43 4.78
CA LEU A 33 -7.60 -3.25 5.56
C LEU A 33 -6.90 -4.44 6.23
N GLY A 34 -5.96 -5.06 5.54
CA GLY A 34 -5.19 -6.18 6.10
C GLY A 34 -4.32 -5.78 7.27
N PHE A 35 -3.70 -4.61 7.19
CA PHE A 35 -2.91 -4.08 8.31
C PHE A 35 -3.81 -3.79 9.52
N ALA A 36 -4.96 -3.18 9.30
CA ALA A 36 -5.93 -2.91 10.37
C ALA A 36 -6.40 -4.20 11.03
N ALA A 37 -6.69 -5.24 10.24
CA ALA A 37 -7.15 -6.54 10.73
C ALA A 37 -6.03 -7.40 11.32
N GLY A 38 -4.77 -7.06 11.06
CA GLY A 38 -3.63 -7.88 11.50
C GLY A 38 -3.47 -9.15 10.67
N ASP A 39 -3.91 -9.13 9.42
CA ASP A 39 -3.86 -10.30 8.52
C ASP A 39 -2.46 -10.47 7.91
N ARG A 40 -1.59 -11.12 8.65
CA ARG A 40 -0.19 -11.32 8.27
C ARG A 40 -0.03 -12.16 7.00
N GLN A 41 -0.87 -13.14 6.81
CA GLN A 41 -0.77 -14.04 5.66
C GLN A 41 -1.05 -13.30 4.36
N MET A 42 -2.09 -12.48 4.34
CA MET A 42 -2.44 -11.68 3.17
C MET A 42 -1.36 -10.63 2.89
N LEU A 43 -0.87 -9.95 3.94
CA LEU A 43 0.17 -8.94 3.80
C LEU A 43 1.46 -9.52 3.22
N LYS A 44 1.81 -10.73 3.60
CA LYS A 44 3.04 -11.39 3.13
C LYS A 44 3.10 -11.49 1.61
N SER A 45 1.96 -11.69 0.95
CA SER A 45 1.89 -11.84 -0.50
C SER A 45 2.04 -10.52 -1.26
N LEU A 46 1.79 -9.39 -0.59
CA LEU A 46 1.77 -8.07 -1.23
C LEU A 46 2.95 -7.18 -0.87
N LEU A 47 3.67 -7.52 0.19
CA LEU A 47 4.74 -6.68 0.73
C LEU A 47 6.12 -7.29 0.45
N SER A 48 7.12 -6.43 0.25
CA SER A 48 8.51 -6.86 0.29
C SER A 48 8.82 -7.38 1.70
N ARG A 49 9.91 -8.13 1.83
CA ARG A 49 10.31 -8.68 3.11
C ARG A 49 10.47 -7.60 4.18
N ASP A 50 11.18 -6.52 3.85
CA ASP A 50 11.47 -5.44 4.80
C ASP A 50 10.20 -4.73 5.24
N VAL A 51 9.30 -4.42 4.31
CA VAL A 51 8.02 -3.78 4.62
C VAL A 51 7.14 -4.74 5.44
N PHE A 52 7.13 -6.01 5.08
CA PHE A 52 6.37 -7.02 5.82
C PHE A 52 6.85 -7.11 7.28
N GLU A 53 8.15 -7.17 7.51
CA GLU A 53 8.70 -7.22 8.87
C GLU A 53 8.32 -5.99 9.69
N SER A 54 8.35 -4.82 9.07
CA SER A 54 7.96 -3.56 9.69
C SER A 54 6.48 -3.55 10.07
N PHE A 55 5.62 -4.02 9.17
CA PHE A 55 4.17 -4.09 9.41
C PHE A 55 3.84 -5.11 10.50
N VAL A 56 4.48 -6.27 10.48
CA VAL A 56 4.29 -7.31 11.50
C VAL A 56 4.73 -6.81 12.88
N SER A 57 5.85 -6.08 12.95
CA SER A 57 6.30 -5.46 14.21
C SER A 57 5.25 -4.50 14.77
N ALA A 58 4.67 -3.66 13.92
CA ALA A 58 3.63 -2.71 14.34
C ALA A 58 2.37 -3.45 14.82
N ILE A 59 1.97 -4.50 14.12
CA ILE A 59 0.81 -5.31 14.50
C ILE A 59 1.06 -5.99 15.83
N ALA A 60 2.24 -6.59 16.02
CA ALA A 60 2.60 -7.28 17.26
C ALA A 60 2.63 -6.32 18.45
N GLU A 61 3.15 -5.10 18.24
CA GLU A 61 3.20 -4.08 19.28
C GLU A 61 1.81 -3.67 19.75
N ARG A 62 0.88 -3.44 18.84
CA ARG A 62 -0.48 -3.07 19.24
C ARG A 62 -1.23 -4.24 19.89
N GLU A 63 -0.99 -5.48 19.44
CA GLU A 63 -1.56 -6.68 20.06
C GLU A 63 -1.08 -6.84 21.50
N LYS A 64 0.20 -6.58 21.71
CA LYS A 64 0.82 -6.63 23.03
C LYS A 64 0.17 -5.65 24.00
N LYS A 65 -0.24 -4.49 23.50
CA LYS A 65 -0.94 -3.46 24.29
C LYS A 65 -2.44 -3.74 24.41
N GLY A 66 -2.95 -4.76 23.74
CA GLY A 66 -4.37 -5.07 23.72
C GLY A 66 -5.18 -4.11 22.84
N GLU A 67 -4.53 -3.39 21.95
CA GLU A 67 -5.18 -2.43 21.06
C GLU A 67 -5.74 -3.11 19.82
N THR A 68 -6.89 -2.63 19.36
CA THR A 68 -7.50 -3.06 18.09
C THR A 68 -7.74 -1.86 17.21
N VAL A 69 -7.62 -2.06 15.90
CA VAL A 69 -7.86 -1.02 14.90
C VAL A 69 -9.09 -1.39 14.08
N GLU A 70 -10.05 -0.48 14.03
CA GLU A 70 -11.22 -0.61 13.17
C GLU A 70 -11.05 0.37 12.01
N THR A 71 -11.11 -0.11 10.79
CA THR A 71 -10.98 0.74 9.61
C THR A 71 -12.09 0.43 8.62
N THR A 72 -12.79 1.47 8.19
CA THR A 72 -13.73 1.40 7.07
C THR A 72 -13.13 2.18 5.90
N PHE A 73 -12.98 1.51 4.78
CA PHE A 73 -12.47 2.12 3.56
C PHE A 73 -13.64 2.78 2.84
N VAL A 74 -13.73 4.10 2.92
CA VAL A 74 -14.88 4.84 2.37
C VAL A 74 -14.76 4.99 0.86
N SER A 75 -13.63 5.51 0.38
CA SER A 75 -13.41 5.70 -1.05
C SER A 75 -11.94 5.86 -1.38
N LEU A 76 -11.58 5.50 -2.60
CA LEU A 76 -10.29 5.82 -3.19
C LEU A 76 -10.55 6.85 -4.29
N ASP A 77 -10.26 8.10 -3.98
CA ASP A 77 -10.64 9.22 -4.83
C ASP A 77 -9.68 9.39 -6.01
N ASN A 78 -8.42 9.04 -5.84
CA ASN A 78 -7.43 9.19 -6.89
C ASN A 78 -6.25 8.24 -6.68
N ALA A 79 -5.66 7.78 -7.78
CA ALA A 79 -4.41 7.02 -7.79
C ALA A 79 -3.63 7.43 -9.03
N THR A 80 -2.49 8.07 -8.84
CA THR A 80 -1.71 8.66 -9.93
C THR A 80 -0.26 8.21 -9.84
N ILE A 81 0.30 7.74 -10.97
CA ILE A 81 1.72 7.44 -11.04
C ILE A 81 2.49 8.74 -10.90
N GLN A 82 3.34 8.82 -9.87
CA GLN A 82 4.17 9.99 -9.60
C GLN A 82 5.57 9.86 -10.17
N ASP A 83 6.12 8.64 -10.13
CA ASP A 83 7.49 8.41 -10.54
C ASP A 83 7.67 6.98 -11.02
N VAL A 84 8.54 6.79 -11.99
CA VAL A 84 8.91 5.49 -12.52
C VAL A 84 10.42 5.43 -12.60
N HIS A 85 10.99 4.39 -12.02
CA HIS A 85 12.44 4.20 -11.98
C HIS A 85 12.78 2.80 -12.44
N LEU A 86 13.60 2.70 -13.46
CA LEU A 86 14.08 1.41 -13.94
C LEU A 86 15.59 1.39 -13.74
N LYS A 87 16.06 0.48 -12.88
CA LYS A 87 17.49 0.29 -12.64
C LYS A 87 17.84 -1.17 -12.88
N GLY A 88 18.59 -1.45 -13.94
CA GLY A 88 18.82 -2.82 -14.38
C GLY A 88 17.49 -3.48 -14.72
N LYS A 89 17.19 -4.59 -14.05
CA LYS A 89 15.92 -5.32 -14.24
C LYS A 89 14.87 -4.96 -13.20
N ILE A 90 15.18 -4.05 -12.26
CA ILE A 90 14.25 -3.71 -11.20
C ILE A 90 13.49 -2.45 -11.57
N ALA A 91 12.18 -2.58 -11.66
CA ALA A 91 11.27 -1.46 -11.90
C ALA A 91 10.62 -1.04 -10.59
N ASN A 92 10.65 0.26 -10.30
CA ASN A 92 9.98 0.85 -9.15
C ASN A 92 8.99 1.90 -9.66
N ILE A 93 7.75 1.79 -9.22
CA ILE A 93 6.71 2.75 -9.58
C ILE A 93 6.12 3.32 -8.29
N SER A 94 6.18 4.64 -8.16
CA SER A 94 5.58 5.35 -7.03
C SER A 94 4.21 5.87 -7.44
N VAL A 95 3.21 5.61 -6.60
CA VAL A 95 1.82 5.99 -6.84
C VAL A 95 1.35 6.84 -5.68
N GLU A 96 0.73 7.98 -6.01
CA GLU A 96 0.03 8.78 -5.03
C GLU A 96 -1.41 8.31 -4.94
N PHE A 97 -1.84 7.94 -3.73
CA PHE A 97 -3.22 7.55 -3.45
C PHE A 97 -3.88 8.63 -2.61
N VAL A 98 -5.05 9.06 -3.03
CA VAL A 98 -5.91 9.95 -2.23
C VAL A 98 -7.14 9.17 -1.85
N SER A 99 -7.36 8.98 -0.57
CA SER A 99 -8.44 8.13 -0.07
C SER A 99 -9.18 8.78 1.09
N LYS A 100 -10.34 8.21 1.41
CA LYS A 100 -11.12 8.56 2.59
C LYS A 100 -11.32 7.31 3.43
N LEU A 101 -10.97 7.41 4.69
CA LEU A 101 -11.05 6.30 5.64
C LEU A 101 -11.76 6.76 6.90
N ILE A 102 -12.44 5.82 7.57
CA ILE A 102 -12.85 5.99 8.95
C ILE A 102 -12.00 4.98 9.73
N THR A 103 -11.15 5.47 10.63
CA THR A 103 -10.29 4.59 11.40
C THR A 103 -10.25 5.00 12.86
N ALA A 104 -10.31 4.02 13.74
CA ALA A 104 -10.25 4.20 15.18
C ALA A 104 -9.41 3.11 15.81
N THR A 105 -8.53 3.50 16.73
CA THR A 105 -7.78 2.57 17.56
C THR A 105 -8.43 2.54 18.94
N LYS A 106 -8.74 1.33 19.40
CA LYS A 106 -9.33 1.12 20.74
C LYS A 106 -8.30 0.46 21.64
N ASP A 107 -8.34 0.83 22.92
CA ASP A 107 -7.54 0.14 23.93
C ASP A 107 -8.20 -1.19 24.32
N LYS A 108 -7.58 -1.90 25.26
CA LYS A 108 -8.06 -3.20 25.76
C LYS A 108 -9.46 -3.12 26.40
N ASP A 109 -9.85 -1.93 26.85
CA ASP A 109 -11.17 -1.70 27.49
C ASP A 109 -12.22 -1.21 26.49
N GLY A 110 -11.84 -1.09 25.22
CA GLY A 110 -12.74 -0.67 24.16
C GLY A 110 -12.87 0.83 23.96
N ALA A 111 -12.09 1.62 24.69
CA ALA A 111 -12.11 3.07 24.55
C ALA A 111 -11.31 3.50 23.32
N VAL A 112 -11.83 4.44 22.56
CA VAL A 112 -11.13 5.00 21.40
C VAL A 112 -10.01 5.91 21.90
N ILE A 113 -8.77 5.55 21.59
CA ILE A 113 -7.59 6.31 22.01
C ILE A 113 -6.97 7.09 20.86
N GLU A 114 -7.33 6.77 19.61
CA GLU A 114 -6.85 7.46 18.43
C GLU A 114 -7.91 7.35 17.33
N GLY A 115 -8.08 8.44 16.55
CA GLY A 115 -9.02 8.46 15.46
C GLY A 115 -10.48 8.63 15.94
N SER A 116 -11.40 8.20 15.10
CA SER A 116 -12.84 8.32 15.35
C SER A 116 -13.58 7.19 14.66
N ARG A 117 -14.66 6.71 15.27
CA ARG A 117 -15.54 5.71 14.66
C ARG A 117 -16.46 6.28 13.58
N GLU A 118 -16.58 7.60 13.54
CA GLU A 118 -17.58 8.27 12.70
C GLU A 118 -16.99 9.28 11.71
N LYS A 119 -15.88 9.89 12.05
CA LYS A 119 -15.27 10.93 11.22
C LYS A 119 -14.49 10.34 10.05
N VAL A 120 -14.84 10.80 8.85
CA VAL A 120 -14.08 10.48 7.65
C VAL A 120 -12.80 11.32 7.66
N ALA A 121 -11.67 10.66 7.51
CA ALA A 121 -10.37 11.30 7.37
C ALA A 121 -9.91 11.25 5.92
N ASP A 122 -9.38 12.38 5.44
CA ASP A 122 -8.72 12.43 4.13
C ASP A 122 -7.27 11.99 4.30
N VAL A 123 -6.84 11.04 3.47
CA VAL A 123 -5.50 10.47 3.54
C VAL A 123 -4.84 10.57 2.18
N THR A 124 -3.59 11.03 2.16
CA THR A 124 -2.76 11.04 0.96
C THR A 124 -1.50 10.26 1.27
N ASP A 125 -1.27 9.20 0.50
CA ASP A 125 -0.11 8.32 0.65
C ASP A 125 0.64 8.21 -0.66
N ILE A 126 1.97 8.13 -0.57
CA ILE A 126 2.81 7.79 -1.73
C ILE A 126 3.44 6.44 -1.44
N TRP A 127 3.08 5.43 -2.23
CA TRP A 127 3.58 4.08 -2.09
C TRP A 127 4.38 3.68 -3.31
N THR A 128 5.49 2.99 -3.08
CA THR A 128 6.36 2.52 -4.16
C THR A 128 6.25 1.01 -4.27
N PHE A 129 5.93 0.55 -5.48
CA PHE A 129 5.86 -0.88 -5.82
C PHE A 129 7.05 -1.25 -6.69
N SER A 130 7.53 -2.47 -6.50
CA SER A 130 8.72 -2.97 -7.21
C SER A 130 8.46 -4.33 -7.83
N ARG A 131 9.07 -4.56 -9.00
CA ARG A 131 9.02 -5.84 -9.70
C ARG A 131 10.29 -6.02 -10.52
N GLU A 132 10.76 -7.26 -10.60
CA GLU A 132 11.83 -7.60 -11.53
C GLU A 132 11.22 -7.81 -12.92
N VAL A 133 11.69 -7.02 -13.89
CA VAL A 133 11.22 -7.09 -15.27
C VAL A 133 11.58 -8.44 -15.87
N GLY A 134 10.64 -9.09 -16.52
CA GLY A 134 10.82 -10.40 -17.11
C GLY A 134 10.72 -11.56 -16.14
N SER A 135 10.46 -11.29 -14.86
CA SER A 135 10.21 -12.33 -13.88
C SER A 135 8.96 -13.13 -14.22
N LYS A 136 8.97 -14.41 -13.89
CA LYS A 136 7.78 -15.28 -14.02
C LYS A 136 6.66 -14.88 -13.06
N ASP A 137 7.02 -14.24 -11.94
CA ASP A 137 6.06 -13.70 -10.98
C ASP A 137 5.59 -12.33 -11.47
N PRO A 138 4.32 -12.17 -11.85
CA PRO A 138 3.81 -10.89 -12.35
C PRO A 138 3.52 -9.89 -11.25
N SER A 139 3.66 -10.29 -9.98
CA SER A 139 3.26 -9.47 -8.84
C SER A 139 4.20 -8.30 -8.60
N TRP A 140 3.61 -7.14 -8.35
CA TRP A 140 4.30 -5.97 -7.82
C TRP A 140 4.19 -6.02 -6.30
N ARG A 141 5.30 -5.79 -5.60
CA ARG A 141 5.32 -5.79 -4.14
C ARG A 141 5.58 -4.40 -3.61
N LEU A 142 4.92 -4.06 -2.53
CA LEU A 142 5.14 -2.77 -1.86
C LEU A 142 6.52 -2.77 -1.20
N VAL A 143 7.36 -1.82 -1.59
CA VAL A 143 8.73 -1.69 -1.04
C VAL A 143 8.94 -0.44 -0.20
N ALA A 144 8.07 0.54 -0.30
CA ALA A 144 8.17 1.78 0.48
C ALA A 144 6.82 2.45 0.63
N THR A 145 6.61 3.06 1.78
CA THR A 145 5.43 3.87 2.08
C THR A 145 5.88 5.23 2.59
N GLU A 146 5.15 6.27 2.20
CA GLU A 146 5.39 7.62 2.64
C GLU A 146 4.06 8.34 2.78
N ALA A 147 3.84 9.01 3.89
CA ALA A 147 2.66 9.86 4.04
C ALA A 147 2.93 11.20 3.37
N ALA A 148 1.98 11.64 2.55
CA ALA A 148 2.07 12.93 1.89
C ALA A 148 1.16 13.92 2.63
N ASP A 149 1.69 15.05 3.01
CA ASP A 149 0.95 16.11 3.68
C ASP A 149 0.34 17.08 2.67
#